data_a17b62cc63d3fe29ead99d9b27cae855
#
_entry.id   a17b62cc63d3fe29ead99d9b27cae855
#
_cell.length_a   1.000
_cell.length_b   1.000
_cell.length_c   1.000
_cell.angle_alpha   90.00
_cell.angle_beta   90.00
_cell.angle_gamma   90.00
#
_symmetry.space_group_name_H-M   'P 1'
#
loop_
_entity.id
_entity.type
_entity.pdbx_description
1 polymer ?
#
loop_
_entity_poly.entity_id
_entity_poly.type
_entity_poly.pdbx_seq_one_letter_code
_entity_poly.pdbx_strand_id
1 'polypeptide(L)'
;MQQVSLYTKVFRLSRAQFTPLIIAPTAIGISAGWFVGKSLNPLHVILVFVGVVLLQLAANIIDDVYDFQNGIDEISNKMFPPDFGGWKVIPRGLMAVKDAKLIGYGLFAISIAIGGYFGYVIGLPSLILALVGTFFGIAHAGPPFKLDYRGLALGEFGIFLSFGPIPALGSYYVMTGDLSFLPILASIPSGLLTAAVLVDHDLIFFG
;
A
#
# COMPACT_ATOMS: atom_id res chain seq x y z
N MET A 1 -26.14 -17.89 9.82
CA MET A 1 -24.90 -17.20 9.39
C MET A 1 -24.41 -16.36 10.55
N GLN A 2 -23.19 -16.61 11.07
CA GLN A 2 -22.62 -15.72 12.10
C GLN A 2 -22.45 -14.31 11.51
N GLN A 3 -23.01 -13.32 12.19
CA GLN A 3 -22.80 -11.91 11.79
C GLN A 3 -21.33 -11.53 12.02
N VAL A 4 -20.56 -11.48 10.94
CA VAL A 4 -19.17 -10.99 10.98
C VAL A 4 -19.21 -9.49 11.25
N SER A 5 -18.49 -9.02 12.29
CA SER A 5 -18.45 -7.60 12.65
C SER A 5 -17.87 -6.74 11.52
N LEU A 6 -18.26 -5.45 11.44
CA LEU A 6 -17.70 -4.52 10.45
C LEU A 6 -16.18 -4.41 10.57
N TYR A 7 -15.67 -4.34 11.81
CA TYR A 7 -14.22 -4.35 12.08
C TYR A 7 -13.52 -5.54 11.43
N THR A 8 -14.06 -6.75 11.63
CA THR A 8 -13.47 -7.98 11.06
C THR A 8 -13.51 -7.95 9.52
N LYS A 9 -14.60 -7.44 8.92
CA LYS A 9 -14.70 -7.32 7.46
C LYS A 9 -13.65 -6.36 6.91
N VAL A 10 -13.52 -5.16 7.51
CA VAL A 10 -12.54 -4.15 7.09
C VAL A 10 -11.10 -4.65 7.32
N PHE A 11 -10.80 -5.25 8.48
CA PHE A 11 -9.49 -5.83 8.78
C PHE A 11 -9.06 -6.88 7.75
N ARG A 12 -9.99 -7.74 7.35
CA ARG A 12 -9.74 -8.79 6.35
C ARG A 12 -9.59 -8.22 4.95
N LEU A 13 -10.48 -7.30 4.55
CA LEU A 13 -10.49 -6.67 3.24
C LEU A 13 -9.22 -5.82 3.01
N SER A 14 -8.77 -5.10 4.05
CA SER A 14 -7.58 -4.27 3.99
C SER A 14 -6.27 -5.06 4.09
N ARG A 15 -6.35 -6.38 4.28
CA ARG A 15 -5.18 -7.25 4.49
C ARG A 15 -4.24 -6.69 5.56
N ALA A 16 -4.82 -6.18 6.68
CA ALA A 16 -4.10 -5.44 7.73
C ALA A 16 -2.94 -6.23 8.38
N GLN A 17 -2.94 -7.57 8.30
CA GLN A 17 -1.84 -8.41 8.75
C GLN A 17 -0.53 -8.17 7.99
N PHE A 18 -0.57 -7.57 6.80
CA PHE A 18 0.62 -7.23 6.00
C PHE A 18 1.17 -5.82 6.27
N THR A 19 0.60 -5.10 7.23
CA THR A 19 1.10 -3.77 7.65
C THR A 19 2.62 -3.74 7.96
N PRO A 20 3.27 -4.79 8.52
CA PRO A 20 4.73 -4.79 8.70
C PRO A 20 5.53 -4.52 7.43
N LEU A 21 5.00 -4.87 6.25
CA LEU A 21 5.68 -4.65 4.96
C LEU A 21 5.89 -3.16 4.64
N ILE A 22 4.95 -2.28 5.03
CA ILE A 22 5.10 -0.82 4.82
C ILE A 22 5.82 -0.14 6.00
N ILE A 23 5.72 -0.71 7.20
CA ILE A 23 6.41 -0.18 8.39
C ILE A 23 7.93 -0.26 8.20
N ALA A 24 8.45 -1.35 7.64
CA ALA A 24 9.89 -1.55 7.46
C ALA A 24 10.55 -0.44 6.62
N PRO A 25 10.16 -0.17 5.36
CA PRO A 25 10.78 0.89 4.57
C PRO A 25 10.55 2.29 5.16
N THR A 26 9.41 2.52 5.81
CA THR A 26 9.14 3.79 6.52
C THR A 26 10.12 3.98 7.68
N ALA A 27 10.36 2.95 8.49
CA ALA A 27 11.33 2.97 9.57
C ALA A 27 12.76 3.16 9.05
N ILE A 28 13.12 2.58 7.91
CA ILE A 28 14.41 2.80 7.24
C ILE A 28 14.61 4.29 6.94
N GLY A 29 13.62 4.96 6.35
CA GLY A 29 13.71 6.38 6.04
C GLY A 29 13.84 7.27 7.28
N ILE A 30 13.03 6.99 8.33
CA ILE A 30 13.12 7.71 9.61
C ILE A 30 14.50 7.50 10.25
N SER A 31 14.99 6.25 10.29
CA SER A 31 16.30 5.92 10.85
C SER A 31 17.45 6.55 10.07
N ALA A 32 17.34 6.64 8.73
CA ALA A 32 18.30 7.35 7.90
C ALA A 32 18.32 8.85 8.24
N GLY A 33 17.16 9.47 8.49
CA GLY A 33 17.07 10.86 8.95
C GLY A 33 17.77 11.07 10.28
N TRP A 34 17.57 10.18 11.23
CA TRP A 34 18.26 10.20 12.52
C TRP A 34 19.77 9.99 12.36
N PHE A 35 20.17 9.06 11.52
CA PHE A 35 21.59 8.75 11.24
C PHE A 35 22.37 9.97 10.72
N VAL A 36 21.75 10.83 9.92
CA VAL A 36 22.38 12.07 9.43
C VAL A 36 22.32 13.22 10.44
N GLY A 37 21.99 12.94 11.71
CA GLY A 37 22.06 13.88 12.81
C GLY A 37 20.84 14.80 12.97
N LYS A 38 19.70 14.50 12.32
CA LYS A 38 18.45 15.27 12.50
C LYS A 38 17.73 14.82 13.77
N SER A 39 17.18 15.78 14.51
CA SER A 39 16.28 15.49 15.63
C SER A 39 14.92 15.04 15.10
N LEU A 40 14.39 13.94 15.63
CA LEU A 40 13.08 13.43 15.23
C LEU A 40 11.97 14.16 16.01
N ASN A 41 10.99 14.70 15.28
CA ASN A 41 9.76 15.18 15.89
C ASN A 41 8.80 13.97 16.07
N PRO A 42 8.42 13.61 17.34
CA PRO A 42 7.58 12.44 17.59
C PRO A 42 6.22 12.50 16.88
N LEU A 43 5.61 13.70 16.77
CA LEU A 43 4.35 13.87 16.06
C LEU A 43 4.50 13.57 14.57
N HIS A 44 5.58 14.04 13.94
CA HIS A 44 5.86 13.76 12.53
C HIS A 44 6.08 12.26 12.31
N VAL A 45 6.82 11.60 13.19
CA VAL A 45 7.03 10.13 13.13
C VAL A 45 5.70 9.40 13.17
N ILE A 46 4.82 9.72 14.13
CA ILE A 46 3.50 9.08 14.24
C ILE A 46 2.65 9.34 13.00
N LEU A 47 2.57 10.60 12.53
CA LEU A 47 1.76 10.95 11.37
C LEU A 47 2.26 10.29 10.08
N VAL A 48 3.58 10.14 9.90
CA VAL A 48 4.15 9.40 8.76
C VAL A 48 3.70 7.94 8.79
N PHE A 49 3.85 7.25 9.93
CA PHE A 49 3.39 5.86 10.04
C PHE A 49 1.88 5.75 9.80
N VAL A 50 1.08 6.62 10.38
CA VAL A 50 -0.38 6.63 10.15
C VAL A 50 -0.68 6.82 8.67
N GLY A 51 -0.07 7.81 8.01
CA GLY A 51 -0.29 8.12 6.60
C GLY A 51 0.03 6.95 5.68
N VAL A 52 1.20 6.32 5.84
CA VAL A 52 1.61 5.20 4.98
C VAL A 52 0.81 3.92 5.25
N VAL A 53 0.43 3.66 6.51
CA VAL A 53 -0.45 2.52 6.84
C VAL A 53 -1.82 2.71 6.24
N LEU A 54 -2.44 3.90 6.37
CA LEU A 54 -3.74 4.18 5.75
C LEU A 54 -3.68 4.04 4.23
N LEU A 55 -2.60 4.48 3.59
CA LEU A 55 -2.38 4.34 2.16
C LEU A 55 -2.33 2.86 1.74
N GLN A 56 -1.58 2.04 2.47
CA GLN A 56 -1.51 0.60 2.20
C GLN A 56 -2.85 -0.11 2.40
N LEU A 57 -3.55 0.18 3.51
CA LEU A 57 -4.88 -0.40 3.77
C LEU A 57 -5.87 -0.02 2.66
N ALA A 58 -5.83 1.25 2.20
CA ALA A 58 -6.63 1.74 1.08
C ALA A 58 -6.31 1.00 -0.22
N ALA A 59 -5.02 0.84 -0.55
CA ALA A 59 -4.57 0.14 -1.74
C ALA A 59 -5.08 -1.30 -1.77
N ASN A 60 -4.93 -2.04 -0.67
CA ASN A 60 -5.42 -3.42 -0.57
C ASN A 60 -6.95 -3.54 -0.73
N ILE A 61 -7.72 -2.58 -0.17
CA ILE A 61 -9.19 -2.57 -0.33
C ILE A 61 -9.57 -2.32 -1.78
N ILE A 62 -8.91 -1.37 -2.44
CA ILE A 62 -9.20 -1.01 -3.83
C ILE A 62 -8.74 -2.10 -4.79
N ASP A 63 -7.65 -2.79 -4.48
CA ASP A 63 -7.18 -3.98 -5.16
C ASP A 63 -8.25 -5.09 -5.16
N ASP A 64 -8.71 -5.54 -3.99
CA ASP A 64 -9.78 -6.54 -3.85
C ASP A 64 -11.07 -6.12 -4.59
N VAL A 65 -11.39 -4.82 -4.63
CA VAL A 65 -12.55 -4.31 -5.37
C VAL A 65 -12.37 -4.51 -6.88
N TYR A 66 -11.20 -4.18 -7.41
CA TYR A 66 -10.97 -4.30 -8.86
C TYR A 66 -10.70 -5.73 -9.29
N ASP A 67 -10.09 -6.57 -8.46
CA ASP A 67 -9.97 -8.01 -8.70
C ASP A 67 -11.35 -8.66 -8.85
N PHE A 68 -12.28 -8.34 -7.96
CA PHE A 68 -13.66 -8.79 -8.07
C PHE A 68 -14.33 -8.29 -9.36
N GLN A 69 -14.17 -6.98 -9.70
CA GLN A 69 -14.77 -6.39 -10.90
C GLN A 69 -14.14 -6.89 -12.22
N ASN A 70 -12.87 -7.30 -12.18
CA ASN A 70 -12.17 -7.88 -13.33
C ASN A 70 -12.38 -9.39 -13.47
N GLY A 71 -13.08 -10.05 -12.53
CA GLY A 71 -13.41 -11.48 -12.59
C GLY A 71 -12.26 -12.40 -12.13
N ILE A 72 -11.17 -11.87 -11.59
CA ILE A 72 -10.02 -12.65 -11.10
C ILE A 72 -10.44 -13.61 -9.99
N ASP A 73 -11.29 -13.16 -9.09
CA ASP A 73 -11.83 -13.98 -8.00
C ASP A 73 -12.62 -15.20 -8.48
N GLU A 74 -13.31 -15.09 -9.62
CA GLU A 74 -14.05 -16.23 -10.20
C GLU A 74 -13.09 -17.28 -10.77
N ILE A 75 -12.00 -16.85 -11.41
CA ILE A 75 -10.95 -17.73 -11.94
C ILE A 75 -10.26 -18.45 -10.78
N SER A 76 -9.84 -17.70 -9.78
CA SER A 76 -9.22 -18.22 -8.56
C SER A 76 -10.09 -19.27 -7.86
N ASN A 77 -11.40 -19.02 -7.71
CA ASN A 77 -12.33 -19.97 -7.08
C ASN A 77 -12.51 -21.28 -7.85
N LYS A 78 -12.26 -21.29 -9.17
CA LYS A 78 -12.32 -22.51 -10.00
C LYS A 78 -11.06 -23.35 -9.90
N MET A 79 -9.92 -22.71 -9.64
CA MET A 79 -8.61 -23.36 -9.67
C MET A 79 -8.14 -23.79 -8.26
N PHE A 80 -8.60 -23.12 -7.20
CA PHE A 80 -8.10 -23.28 -5.83
C PHE A 80 -9.23 -23.39 -4.79
N PRO A 81 -8.94 -23.91 -3.58
CA PRO A 81 -9.90 -23.91 -2.48
C PRO A 81 -10.48 -22.52 -2.19
N PRO A 82 -11.73 -22.40 -1.71
CA PRO A 82 -12.44 -21.13 -1.54
C PRO A 82 -11.74 -20.09 -0.63
N ASP A 83 -10.81 -20.53 0.21
CA ASP A 83 -10.05 -19.66 1.14
C ASP A 83 -8.66 -19.30 0.60
N PHE A 84 -8.31 -19.79 -0.59
CA PHE A 84 -7.03 -19.50 -1.22
C PHE A 84 -7.02 -18.07 -1.81
N GLY A 85 -5.92 -17.35 -1.63
CA GLY A 85 -5.78 -15.98 -2.16
C GLY A 85 -6.45 -14.90 -1.30
N GLY A 86 -6.85 -15.22 -0.05
CA GLY A 86 -7.39 -14.25 0.91
C GLY A 86 -8.83 -14.51 1.34
N TRP A 87 -9.38 -13.58 2.13
CA TRP A 87 -10.68 -13.76 2.77
C TRP A 87 -11.89 -13.57 1.85
N LYS A 88 -11.68 -13.04 0.63
CA LYS A 88 -12.72 -12.83 -0.40
C LYS A 88 -14.01 -12.23 0.16
N VAL A 89 -13.86 -11.11 0.87
CA VAL A 89 -14.97 -10.44 1.59
C VAL A 89 -16.07 -10.00 0.63
N ILE A 90 -15.69 -9.45 -0.54
CA ILE A 90 -16.62 -8.96 -1.57
C ILE A 90 -17.27 -10.14 -2.32
N PRO A 91 -16.53 -11.13 -2.84
CA PRO A 91 -17.13 -12.29 -3.51
C PRO A 91 -18.12 -13.08 -2.64
N ARG A 92 -17.88 -13.12 -1.32
CA ARG A 92 -18.78 -13.78 -0.35
C ARG A 92 -20.01 -12.96 0.02
N GLY A 93 -20.20 -11.77 -0.56
CA GLY A 93 -21.31 -10.88 -0.25
C GLY A 93 -21.28 -10.30 1.18
N LEU A 94 -20.14 -10.36 1.87
CA LEU A 94 -20.00 -9.84 3.25
C LEU A 94 -19.92 -8.32 3.28
N MET A 95 -19.54 -7.67 2.17
CA MET A 95 -19.51 -6.22 1.99
C MET A 95 -19.86 -5.88 0.54
N ALA A 96 -20.67 -4.83 0.35
CA ALA A 96 -20.97 -4.35 -0.99
C ALA A 96 -19.76 -3.62 -1.60
N VAL A 97 -19.56 -3.75 -2.92
CA VAL A 97 -18.50 -3.05 -3.67
C VAL A 97 -18.50 -1.53 -3.39
N LYS A 98 -19.71 -0.93 -3.31
CA LYS A 98 -19.85 0.51 -3.05
C LYS A 98 -19.27 0.90 -1.70
N ASP A 99 -19.53 0.11 -0.67
CA ASP A 99 -19.07 0.39 0.69
C ASP A 99 -17.56 0.19 0.79
N ALA A 100 -17.02 -0.86 0.17
CA ALA A 100 -15.59 -1.10 0.07
C ALA A 100 -14.87 0.08 -0.64
N LYS A 101 -15.41 0.54 -1.78
CA LYS A 101 -14.89 1.73 -2.49
C LYS A 101 -14.90 2.98 -1.62
N LEU A 102 -15.99 3.23 -0.90
CA LEU A 102 -16.11 4.39 -0.04
C LEU A 102 -15.05 4.37 1.08
N ILE A 103 -14.85 3.21 1.70
CA ILE A 103 -13.81 3.03 2.73
C ILE A 103 -12.42 3.23 2.12
N GLY A 104 -12.10 2.54 1.03
CA GLY A 104 -10.78 2.61 0.39
C GLY A 104 -10.40 4.02 -0.06
N TYR A 105 -11.29 4.69 -0.81
CA TYR A 105 -11.04 6.07 -1.25
C TYR A 105 -11.05 7.06 -0.08
N GLY A 106 -11.83 6.82 0.97
CA GLY A 106 -11.79 7.61 2.21
C GLY A 106 -10.43 7.53 2.91
N LEU A 107 -9.85 6.33 3.00
CA LEU A 107 -8.51 6.14 3.57
C LEU A 107 -7.43 6.80 2.71
N PHE A 108 -7.51 6.73 1.37
CA PHE A 108 -6.63 7.47 0.47
C PHE A 108 -6.73 8.98 0.72
N ALA A 109 -7.94 9.52 0.83
CA ALA A 109 -8.14 10.95 1.08
C ALA A 109 -7.50 11.40 2.40
N ILE A 110 -7.60 10.61 3.47
CA ILE A 110 -6.96 10.90 4.75
C ILE A 110 -5.42 10.85 4.61
N SER A 111 -4.88 9.83 3.93
CA SER A 111 -3.44 9.72 3.69
C SER A 111 -2.91 10.91 2.88
N ILE A 112 -3.62 11.31 1.82
CA ILE A 112 -3.29 12.50 1.00
C ILE A 112 -3.36 13.78 1.84
N ALA A 113 -4.34 13.90 2.73
CA ALA A 113 -4.44 15.06 3.63
C ALA A 113 -3.23 15.14 4.59
N ILE A 114 -2.75 14.01 5.11
CA ILE A 114 -1.51 13.96 5.89
C ILE A 114 -0.30 14.36 5.02
N GLY A 115 -0.21 13.86 3.79
CA GLY A 115 0.80 14.28 2.82
C GLY A 115 0.74 15.79 2.52
N GLY A 116 -0.47 16.35 2.39
CA GLY A 116 -0.72 17.78 2.22
C GLY A 116 -0.28 18.62 3.42
N TYR A 117 -0.55 18.14 4.64
CA TYR A 117 -0.03 18.76 5.85
C TYR A 117 1.50 18.83 5.83
N PHE A 118 2.19 17.73 5.52
CA PHE A 118 3.64 17.75 5.38
C PHE A 118 4.12 18.58 4.20
N GLY A 119 3.34 18.63 3.11
CA GLY A 119 3.59 19.51 1.98
C GLY A 119 3.62 20.99 2.37
N TYR A 120 2.75 21.37 3.33
CA TYR A 120 2.68 22.73 3.87
C TYR A 120 3.79 23.03 4.89
N VAL A 121 4.05 22.10 5.84
CA VAL A 121 4.97 22.39 6.97
C VAL A 121 6.43 22.05 6.69
N ILE A 122 6.71 21.11 5.80
CA ILE A 122 8.08 20.65 5.45
C ILE A 122 8.44 21.05 4.02
N GLY A 123 7.54 20.75 3.05
CA GLY A 123 7.75 21.09 1.66
C GLY A 123 7.01 20.17 0.69
N LEU A 124 6.79 20.69 -0.52
CA LEU A 124 6.02 20.06 -1.57
C LEU A 124 6.40 18.61 -1.92
N PRO A 125 7.68 18.17 -1.86
CA PRO A 125 8.03 16.77 -2.12
C PRO A 125 7.25 15.75 -1.28
N SER A 126 6.86 16.08 -0.04
CA SER A 126 6.04 15.18 0.81
C SER A 126 4.68 14.88 0.16
N LEU A 127 4.00 15.91 -0.34
CA LEU A 127 2.71 15.76 -1.02
C LEU A 127 2.88 14.99 -2.34
N ILE A 128 3.93 15.31 -3.12
CA ILE A 128 4.19 14.61 -4.38
C ILE A 128 4.40 13.11 -4.12
N LEU A 129 5.21 12.74 -3.12
CA LEU A 129 5.47 11.34 -2.78
C LEU A 129 4.20 10.63 -2.29
N ALA A 130 3.34 11.29 -1.51
CA ALA A 130 2.05 10.76 -1.11
C ALA A 130 1.12 10.52 -2.32
N LEU A 131 1.08 11.45 -3.29
CA LEU A 131 0.31 11.29 -4.52
C LEU A 131 0.86 10.19 -5.42
N VAL A 132 2.18 10.05 -5.54
CA VAL A 132 2.83 8.97 -6.30
C VAL A 132 2.51 7.62 -5.66
N GLY A 133 2.61 7.49 -4.33
CA GLY A 133 2.21 6.27 -3.64
C GLY A 133 0.73 5.93 -3.84
N THR A 134 -0.16 6.93 -3.76
CA THR A 134 -1.59 6.76 -4.04
C THR A 134 -1.83 6.31 -5.49
N PHE A 135 -1.11 6.92 -6.44
CA PHE A 135 -1.18 6.53 -7.85
C PHE A 135 -0.86 5.04 -8.04
N PHE A 136 0.27 4.56 -7.50
CA PHE A 136 0.62 3.14 -7.61
C PHE A 136 -0.40 2.25 -6.90
N GLY A 137 -0.90 2.65 -5.72
CA GLY A 137 -1.92 1.91 -4.99
C GLY A 137 -3.24 1.75 -5.77
N ILE A 138 -3.65 2.73 -6.58
CA ILE A 138 -4.84 2.64 -7.42
C ILE A 138 -4.53 1.95 -8.75
N ALA A 139 -3.40 2.28 -9.37
CA ALA A 139 -3.03 1.81 -10.70
C ALA A 139 -2.68 0.32 -10.75
N HIS A 140 -2.38 -0.31 -9.60
CA HIS A 140 -2.04 -1.72 -9.51
C HIS A 140 -3.12 -2.58 -10.18
N ALA A 141 -4.33 -2.62 -9.68
CA ALA A 141 -5.45 -3.35 -10.25
C ALA A 141 -6.50 -2.47 -10.95
N GLY A 142 -6.48 -1.15 -10.69
CA GLY A 142 -7.49 -0.19 -11.14
C GLY A 142 -7.32 0.29 -12.57
N PRO A 143 -8.46 0.59 -13.27
CA PRO A 143 -8.43 1.19 -14.60
C PRO A 143 -7.95 2.65 -14.54
N PRO A 144 -7.34 3.20 -15.60
CA PRO A 144 -7.06 2.54 -16.89
C PRO A 144 -5.74 1.76 -16.92
N PHE A 145 -4.94 1.81 -15.85
CA PHE A 145 -3.58 1.31 -15.88
C PHE A 145 -3.51 -0.20 -15.70
N LYS A 146 -4.12 -0.76 -14.67
CA LYS A 146 -4.15 -2.21 -14.39
C LYS A 146 -2.75 -2.83 -14.51
N LEU A 147 -1.77 -2.28 -13.79
CA LEU A 147 -0.36 -2.62 -13.93
C LEU A 147 -0.09 -4.11 -13.71
N ASP A 148 -0.79 -4.71 -12.77
CA ASP A 148 -0.68 -6.12 -12.40
C ASP A 148 -1.04 -7.07 -13.56
N TYR A 149 -1.97 -6.65 -14.42
CA TYR A 149 -2.47 -7.49 -15.52
C TYR A 149 -1.83 -7.18 -16.87
N ARG A 150 -0.90 -6.24 -16.96
CA ARG A 150 -0.26 -5.86 -18.23
C ARG A 150 0.95 -6.69 -18.59
N GLY A 151 1.48 -7.48 -17.66
CA GLY A 151 2.75 -8.17 -17.83
C GLY A 151 3.94 -7.20 -17.80
N LEU A 152 5.09 -7.62 -18.31
CA LEU A 152 6.34 -6.85 -18.32
C LEU A 152 6.83 -6.42 -16.92
N ALA A 153 6.44 -7.16 -15.89
CA ALA A 153 6.78 -6.90 -14.49
C ALA A 153 6.38 -5.49 -13.99
N LEU A 154 5.33 -4.87 -14.57
CA LEU A 154 4.89 -3.53 -14.19
C LEU A 154 4.22 -3.51 -12.81
N GLY A 155 3.48 -4.56 -12.46
CA GLY A 155 2.90 -4.75 -11.13
C GLY A 155 3.99 -4.87 -10.07
N GLU A 156 4.94 -5.76 -10.29
CA GLU A 156 6.07 -6.02 -9.39
C GLU A 156 6.96 -4.79 -9.22
N PHE A 157 7.20 -4.04 -10.31
CA PHE A 157 7.94 -2.79 -10.24
C PHE A 157 7.18 -1.72 -9.42
N GLY A 158 5.86 -1.63 -9.60
CA GLY A 158 5.01 -0.76 -8.79
C GLY A 158 5.05 -1.12 -7.30
N ILE A 159 4.98 -2.40 -6.96
CA ILE A 159 5.11 -2.91 -5.58
C ILE A 159 6.51 -2.64 -5.04
N PHE A 160 7.57 -2.91 -5.81
CA PHE A 160 8.94 -2.59 -5.41
C PHE A 160 9.08 -1.12 -4.99
N LEU A 161 8.57 -0.19 -5.80
CA LEU A 161 8.64 1.23 -5.49
C LEU A 161 7.79 1.60 -4.27
N SER A 162 6.57 1.05 -4.17
CA SER A 162 5.60 1.39 -3.12
C SER A 162 5.95 0.83 -1.75
N PHE A 163 6.69 -0.29 -1.69
CA PHE A 163 7.13 -0.94 -0.44
C PHE A 163 8.65 -0.85 -0.20
N GLY A 164 9.32 0.04 -0.91
CA GLY A 164 10.74 0.31 -0.75
C GLY A 164 11.03 1.80 -0.87
N PRO A 165 11.47 2.28 -2.05
CA PRO A 165 11.97 3.64 -2.25
C PRO A 165 11.02 4.77 -1.87
N ILE A 166 9.73 4.70 -2.23
CA ILE A 166 8.78 5.80 -2.02
C ILE A 166 8.54 6.06 -0.53
N PRO A 167 8.13 5.09 0.30
CA PRO A 167 7.91 5.33 1.73
C PRO A 167 9.21 5.67 2.47
N ALA A 168 10.34 5.09 2.10
CA ALA A 168 11.62 5.41 2.71
C ALA A 168 12.08 6.84 2.39
N LEU A 169 11.99 7.27 1.13
CA LEU A 169 12.33 8.64 0.74
C LEU A 169 11.36 9.65 1.35
N GLY A 170 10.05 9.34 1.35
CA GLY A 170 9.02 10.21 1.91
C GLY A 170 9.19 10.42 3.41
N SER A 171 9.40 9.35 4.17
CA SER A 171 9.64 9.44 5.61
C SER A 171 10.97 10.14 5.94
N TYR A 172 12.02 9.87 5.18
CA TYR A 172 13.30 10.60 5.30
C TYR A 172 13.10 12.11 5.06
N TYR A 173 12.40 12.47 3.96
CA TYR A 173 12.17 13.87 3.64
C TYR A 173 11.39 14.59 4.74
N VAL A 174 10.36 13.96 5.30
CA VAL A 174 9.61 14.55 6.42
C VAL A 174 10.49 14.78 7.65
N MET A 175 11.48 13.92 7.91
CA MET A 175 12.40 14.09 9.06
C MET A 175 13.49 15.12 8.80
N THR A 176 13.92 15.32 7.56
CA THR A 176 15.13 16.09 7.23
C THR A 176 14.88 17.40 6.49
N GLY A 177 13.79 17.46 5.71
CA GLY A 177 13.54 18.52 4.72
C GLY A 177 14.38 18.39 3.45
N ASP A 178 15.19 17.33 3.32
CA ASP A 178 16.12 17.12 2.22
C ASP A 178 15.82 15.81 1.47
N LEU A 179 16.13 15.76 0.18
CA LEU A 179 16.12 14.53 -0.61
C LEU A 179 17.50 13.88 -0.62
N SER A 180 17.56 12.55 -0.52
CA SER A 180 18.81 11.79 -0.50
C SER A 180 18.66 10.44 -1.17
N PHE A 181 19.75 9.92 -1.75
CA PHE A 181 19.81 8.54 -2.23
C PHE A 181 19.96 7.52 -1.10
N LEU A 182 20.36 7.94 0.11
CA LEU A 182 20.59 7.03 1.24
C LEU A 182 19.36 6.19 1.59
N PRO A 183 18.16 6.76 1.85
CA PRO A 183 16.97 5.96 2.15
C PRO A 183 16.51 5.11 0.96
N ILE A 184 16.71 5.58 -0.27
CA ILE A 184 16.38 4.82 -1.48
C ILE A 184 17.20 3.53 -1.51
N LEU A 185 18.54 3.63 -1.43
CA LEU A 185 19.44 2.49 -1.48
C LEU A 185 19.20 1.52 -0.30
N ALA A 186 18.99 2.06 0.90
CA ALA A 186 18.76 1.25 2.09
C ALA A 186 17.41 0.49 2.05
N SER A 187 16.43 0.97 1.29
CA SER A 187 15.11 0.35 1.17
C SER A 187 14.97 -0.62 -0.01
N ILE A 188 15.97 -0.73 -0.89
CA ILE A 188 15.96 -1.70 -2.00
C ILE A 188 15.62 -3.12 -1.53
N PRO A 189 16.26 -3.67 -0.48
CA PRO A 189 15.95 -5.02 -0.01
C PRO A 189 14.47 -5.18 0.40
N SER A 190 13.88 -4.19 1.07
CA SER A 190 12.46 -4.22 1.46
C SER A 190 11.53 -4.26 0.24
N GLY A 191 11.79 -3.40 -0.74
CA GLY A 191 11.02 -3.38 -1.99
C GLY A 191 11.13 -4.69 -2.77
N LEU A 192 12.34 -5.25 -2.91
CA LEU A 192 12.57 -6.52 -3.61
C LEU A 192 11.89 -7.69 -2.91
N LEU A 193 11.98 -7.78 -1.57
CA LEU A 193 11.31 -8.83 -0.81
C LEU A 193 9.79 -8.76 -0.96
N THR A 194 9.21 -7.56 -0.95
CA THR A 194 7.76 -7.41 -1.15
C THR A 194 7.34 -7.74 -2.58
N ALA A 195 8.12 -7.34 -3.60
CA ALA A 195 7.88 -7.74 -4.97
C ALA A 195 8.00 -9.26 -5.17
N ALA A 196 8.94 -9.92 -4.50
CA ALA A 196 9.07 -11.38 -4.53
C ALA A 196 7.84 -12.09 -3.93
N VAL A 197 7.21 -11.54 -2.89
CA VAL A 197 5.94 -12.07 -2.35
C VAL A 197 4.81 -11.99 -3.38
N LEU A 198 4.74 -10.91 -4.18
CA LEU A 198 3.77 -10.80 -5.27
C LEU A 198 4.03 -11.85 -6.35
N VAL A 199 5.29 -11.99 -6.80
CA VAL A 199 5.66 -13.01 -7.80
C VAL A 199 5.29 -14.42 -7.33
N ASP A 200 5.55 -14.76 -6.06
CA ASP A 200 5.16 -16.07 -5.50
C ASP A 200 3.64 -16.26 -5.53
N HIS A 201 2.88 -15.23 -5.20
CA HIS A 201 1.42 -15.23 -5.29
C HIS A 201 0.96 -15.47 -6.74
N ASP A 202 1.54 -14.77 -7.71
CA ASP A 202 1.13 -14.85 -9.11
C ASP A 202 1.51 -16.19 -9.77
N LEU A 203 2.67 -16.76 -9.43
CA LEU A 203 3.08 -18.09 -9.89
C LEU A 203 2.07 -19.17 -9.51
N ILE A 204 1.41 -19.02 -8.37
CA ILE A 204 0.37 -19.95 -7.92
C ILE A 204 -0.88 -19.85 -8.82
N PHE A 205 -1.16 -18.68 -9.41
CA PHE A 205 -2.33 -18.48 -10.27
C PHE A 205 -2.09 -18.78 -11.76
N PHE A 206 -0.84 -18.71 -12.22
CA PHE A 206 -0.49 -18.83 -13.64
C PHE A 206 0.45 -20.03 -13.96
N GLY A 207 0.86 -20.81 -12.95
CA GLY A 207 1.59 -22.07 -13.08
C GLY A 207 0.64 -23.25 -13.17
#